data_048523a51ee53deabd11c270fdcf211f
#
_entry.id   048523a51ee53deabd11c270fdcf211f
#
_cell.length_a   1.000
_cell.length_b   1.000
_cell.length_c   1.000
_cell.angle_alpha   90.00
_cell.angle_beta   90.00
_cell.angle_gamma   90.00
#
_symmetry.space_group_name_H-M   'P 1'
#
loop_
_entity.id
_entity.type
_entity.pdbx_description
1 polymer ?
#
loop_
_entity_poly.entity_id
_entity_poly.type
_entity_poly.pdbx_seq_one_letter_code
_entity_poly.pdbx_strand_id
1 'polypeptide(L)'
;MIRTVSAAFGRLFFVRLFSVALFAIFIAQCTFPSSEASESDELKPRQAMFVGLDVSGSFKRDYDDAVAFLAHYLYGHLKGLGGLEKPRDLFVAAIGGKGEDDPKTFHPIHDFNGKDLAQIEASLREWFPTKDTYSDFNAFFHKVARIAKERNLLLAPITVFVVSDGVPDVPGATPGTRELYRHIDLSPIEYLSKNVTLRLTYASPKVGEYWRNFVAHDRVRLWTVEAEVMKGWRGQLEGGVDLARQAKLWKWVRDNVDFRVRSKAL
;
A
#
# COMPACT_ATOMS: atom_id res chain seq x y z
N MET A 1 -34.28 11.37 -91.12
CA MET A 1 -34.13 12.28 -89.97
C MET A 1 -33.46 11.52 -88.83
N ILE A 2 -32.14 11.54 -88.85
CA ILE A 2 -31.27 10.85 -87.82
C ILE A 2 -30.41 11.95 -87.20
N ARG A 3 -30.54 12.16 -85.89
CA ARG A 3 -29.50 12.76 -85.03
C ARG A 3 -30.01 12.92 -83.64
N THR A 4 -29.09 12.58 -82.71
CA THR A 4 -29.03 12.98 -81.28
C THR A 4 -29.52 11.90 -80.29
N VAL A 5 -28.76 10.77 -80.17
CA VAL A 5 -28.81 9.92 -78.95
C VAL A 5 -27.38 9.44 -78.56
N SER A 6 -26.31 10.18 -78.86
CA SER A 6 -24.94 9.66 -78.58
C SER A 6 -24.12 10.45 -77.59
N ALA A 7 -24.68 11.51 -76.97
CA ALA A 7 -23.89 12.37 -76.09
C ALA A 7 -24.16 12.21 -74.56
N ALA A 8 -25.21 11.48 -74.19
CA ALA A 8 -25.61 11.35 -72.79
C ALA A 8 -24.95 10.15 -72.06
N PHE A 9 -24.55 9.14 -72.81
CA PHE A 9 -23.99 7.89 -72.22
C PHE A 9 -22.54 8.01 -71.73
N GLY A 10 -21.74 8.88 -72.36
CA GLY A 10 -20.33 9.06 -71.98
C GLY A 10 -20.13 9.84 -70.69
N ARG A 11 -21.01 10.74 -70.35
CA ARG A 11 -20.87 11.56 -69.15
C ARG A 11 -21.24 10.84 -67.84
N LEU A 12 -22.18 9.91 -67.89
CA LEU A 12 -22.56 9.14 -66.70
C LEU A 12 -21.50 8.09 -66.34
N PHE A 13 -20.78 7.56 -67.35
CA PHE A 13 -19.74 6.56 -67.08
C PHE A 13 -18.49 7.18 -66.45
N PHE A 14 -18.11 8.38 -66.85
CA PHE A 14 -16.97 9.10 -66.29
C PHE A 14 -17.21 9.58 -64.84
N VAL A 15 -18.42 10.03 -64.53
CA VAL A 15 -18.77 10.50 -63.17
C VAL A 15 -18.82 9.31 -62.19
N ARG A 16 -19.27 8.15 -62.61
CA ARG A 16 -19.26 6.93 -61.77
C ARG A 16 -17.87 6.37 -61.54
N LEU A 17 -16.97 6.43 -62.52
CA LEU A 17 -15.58 5.99 -62.32
C LEU A 17 -14.81 6.93 -61.40
N PHE A 18 -15.06 8.23 -61.46
CA PHE A 18 -14.42 9.20 -60.61
C PHE A 18 -14.89 9.09 -59.14
N SER A 19 -16.18 8.79 -58.91
CA SER A 19 -16.72 8.59 -57.56
C SER A 19 -16.19 7.33 -56.87
N VAL A 20 -15.97 6.24 -57.63
CA VAL A 20 -15.39 5.00 -57.11
C VAL A 20 -13.90 5.17 -56.80
N ALA A 21 -13.16 5.92 -57.63
CA ALA A 21 -11.75 6.23 -57.38
C ALA A 21 -11.55 7.14 -56.16
N LEU A 22 -12.41 8.14 -55.93
CA LEU A 22 -12.38 9.00 -54.74
C LEU A 22 -12.72 8.23 -53.47
N PHE A 23 -13.64 7.25 -53.53
CA PHE A 23 -14.03 6.44 -52.36
C PHE A 23 -12.92 5.44 -51.98
N ALA A 24 -12.19 4.90 -53.00
CA ALA A 24 -11.03 4.02 -52.76
C ALA A 24 -9.84 4.76 -52.15
N ILE A 25 -9.63 6.03 -52.50
CA ILE A 25 -8.56 6.86 -51.90
C ILE A 25 -8.91 7.23 -50.43
N PHE A 26 -10.19 7.37 -50.09
CA PHE A 26 -10.61 7.68 -48.72
C PHE A 26 -10.51 6.47 -47.75
N ILE A 27 -10.63 5.22 -48.28
CA ILE A 27 -10.46 4.00 -47.48
C ILE A 27 -8.96 3.69 -47.26
N ALA A 28 -8.08 4.11 -48.14
CA ALA A 28 -6.64 3.88 -48.01
C ALA A 28 -5.96 4.82 -46.96
N GLN A 29 -6.63 5.86 -46.51
CA GLN A 29 -6.11 6.76 -45.44
C GLN A 29 -6.57 6.39 -44.02
N CYS A 30 -7.41 5.37 -43.87
CA CYS A 30 -7.69 4.75 -42.58
C CYS A 30 -6.78 3.56 -42.25
N THR A 31 -5.53 3.58 -42.68
CA THR A 31 -4.50 2.85 -41.96
C THR A 31 -4.35 3.59 -40.62
N PHE A 32 -5.06 3.08 -39.60
CA PHE A 32 -4.71 3.38 -38.24
C PHE A 32 -3.20 3.19 -38.11
N PRO A 33 -2.44 4.19 -37.63
CA PRO A 33 -1.11 3.89 -37.21
C PRO A 33 -1.30 2.74 -36.20
N SER A 34 -0.70 1.59 -36.50
CA SER A 34 -0.48 0.58 -35.49
C SER A 34 0.12 1.39 -34.35
N SER A 35 -0.66 1.58 -33.27
CA SER A 35 -0.15 2.08 -32.02
C SER A 35 1.03 1.16 -31.73
N GLU A 36 2.23 1.66 -31.95
CA GLU A 36 3.39 1.14 -31.26
C GLU A 36 2.90 0.93 -29.85
N ALA A 37 2.96 -0.33 -29.42
CA ALA A 37 2.53 -0.69 -28.07
C ALA A 37 3.18 0.34 -27.16
N SER A 38 2.39 1.25 -26.65
CA SER A 38 2.80 2.25 -25.70
C SER A 38 3.62 1.47 -24.67
N GLU A 39 4.89 1.79 -24.57
CA GLU A 39 5.69 1.44 -23.39
C GLU A 39 4.74 1.43 -22.22
N SER A 40 4.57 0.27 -21.61
CA SER A 40 3.60 0.02 -20.55
C SER A 40 3.63 1.25 -19.64
N ASP A 41 2.54 2.00 -19.63
CA ASP A 41 2.34 3.13 -18.73
C ASP A 41 2.49 2.51 -17.33
N GLU A 42 3.72 2.49 -16.84
CA GLU A 42 4.05 1.88 -15.57
C GLU A 42 3.23 2.68 -14.56
N LEU A 43 2.11 2.12 -14.15
CA LEU A 43 1.07 2.79 -13.37
C LEU A 43 1.77 3.53 -12.24
N LYS A 44 1.84 4.85 -12.34
CA LYS A 44 2.54 5.68 -11.37
C LYS A 44 2.06 5.31 -9.96
N PRO A 45 2.97 5.07 -9.02
CA PRO A 45 2.61 4.73 -7.66
C PRO A 45 1.61 5.74 -7.11
N ARG A 46 0.51 5.27 -6.52
CA ARG A 46 -0.55 6.14 -5.96
C ARG A 46 -0.72 5.98 -4.47
N GLN A 47 -0.29 4.84 -3.93
CA GLN A 47 -0.48 4.48 -2.53
C GLN A 47 0.43 5.30 -1.61
N ALA A 48 -0.13 5.84 -0.53
CA ALA A 48 0.62 6.35 0.61
C ALA A 48 0.66 5.28 1.70
N MET A 49 1.85 4.99 2.21
CA MET A 49 2.09 3.98 3.23
C MET A 49 2.63 4.64 4.50
N PHE A 50 1.95 4.42 5.62
CA PHE A 50 2.39 4.81 6.95
C PHE A 50 2.69 3.56 7.76
N VAL A 51 3.87 3.47 8.32
CA VAL A 51 4.34 2.31 9.08
C VAL A 51 4.61 2.71 10.51
N GLY A 52 4.00 2.01 11.45
CA GLY A 52 4.25 2.15 12.88
C GLY A 52 4.95 0.92 13.42
N LEU A 53 6.12 1.08 14.01
CA LEU A 53 6.83 0.03 14.72
C LEU A 53 6.69 0.25 16.23
N ASP A 54 6.14 -0.74 16.91
CA ASP A 54 6.00 -0.73 18.35
C ASP A 54 7.37 -0.90 19.03
N VAL A 55 7.67 0.03 19.95
CA VAL A 55 8.92 0.03 20.74
C VAL A 55 8.66 -0.17 22.24
N SER A 56 7.43 -0.54 22.58
CA SER A 56 6.99 -0.73 23.97
C SER A 56 7.62 -1.96 24.63
N GLY A 57 7.57 -1.98 25.95
CA GLY A 57 8.11 -3.08 26.74
C GLY A 57 7.40 -4.42 26.51
N SER A 58 6.10 -4.43 26.22
CA SER A 58 5.32 -5.66 25.95
C SER A 58 5.76 -6.31 24.64
N PHE A 59 6.11 -5.53 23.63
CA PHE A 59 6.52 -5.99 22.31
C PHE A 59 8.01 -6.40 22.22
N LYS A 60 8.80 -6.14 23.27
CA LYS A 60 10.26 -6.38 23.28
C LYS A 60 10.66 -7.79 22.84
N ARG A 61 9.86 -8.81 23.19
CA ARG A 61 10.16 -10.21 22.86
C ARG A 61 10.15 -10.48 21.36
N ASP A 62 9.24 -9.85 20.65
CA ASP A 62 9.02 -10.07 19.22
C ASP A 62 9.75 -8.99 18.36
N TYR A 63 10.32 -7.97 18.99
CA TYR A 63 10.92 -6.79 18.35
C TYR A 63 12.01 -7.14 17.33
N ASP A 64 12.95 -8.00 17.67
CA ASP A 64 14.07 -8.33 16.77
C ASP A 64 13.60 -9.05 15.51
N ASP A 65 12.62 -9.95 15.64
CA ASP A 65 12.01 -10.62 14.51
C ASP A 65 11.19 -9.65 13.66
N ALA A 66 10.45 -8.79 14.33
CA ALA A 66 9.61 -7.78 13.71
C ALA A 66 10.40 -6.74 12.91
N VAL A 67 11.53 -6.25 13.44
CA VAL A 67 12.41 -5.31 12.72
C VAL A 67 13.02 -5.97 11.49
N ALA A 68 13.49 -7.21 11.61
CA ALA A 68 14.04 -7.93 10.47
C ALA A 68 12.96 -8.18 9.39
N PHE A 69 11.75 -8.58 9.79
CA PHE A 69 10.62 -8.71 8.87
C PHE A 69 10.28 -7.37 8.22
N LEU A 70 10.16 -6.31 9.01
CA LEU A 70 9.83 -4.97 8.51
C LEU A 70 10.87 -4.48 7.48
N ALA A 71 12.15 -4.74 7.70
CA ALA A 71 13.20 -4.40 6.73
C ALA A 71 12.97 -5.11 5.38
N HIS A 72 12.64 -6.41 5.40
CA HIS A 72 12.30 -7.15 4.17
C HIS A 72 11.04 -6.59 3.51
N TYR A 73 9.99 -6.32 4.29
CA TYR A 73 8.73 -5.78 3.80
C TYR A 73 8.90 -4.42 3.13
N LEU A 74 9.62 -3.50 3.78
CA LEU A 74 9.94 -2.19 3.22
C LEU A 74 10.79 -2.30 1.96
N TYR A 75 11.85 -3.11 2.00
CA TYR A 75 12.69 -3.33 0.82
C TYR A 75 11.90 -3.91 -0.36
N GLY A 76 11.01 -4.87 -0.09
CA GLY A 76 10.12 -5.45 -1.09
C GLY A 76 9.24 -4.42 -1.76
N HIS A 77 8.60 -3.54 -0.98
CA HIS A 77 7.77 -2.45 -1.51
C HIS A 77 8.60 -1.41 -2.28
N LEU A 78 9.71 -0.95 -1.73
CA LEU A 78 10.58 0.05 -2.38
C LEU A 78 11.13 -0.44 -3.73
N LYS A 79 11.38 -1.73 -3.86
CA LYS A 79 11.87 -2.35 -5.11
C LYS A 79 10.76 -2.94 -5.98
N GLY A 80 9.51 -3.03 -5.50
CA GLY A 80 8.40 -3.66 -6.22
C GLY A 80 8.57 -5.17 -6.38
N LEU A 81 9.19 -5.84 -5.39
CA LEU A 81 9.50 -7.26 -5.47
C LEU A 81 8.24 -8.12 -5.31
N GLY A 82 8.20 -9.23 -6.01
CA GLY A 82 7.14 -10.20 -5.91
C GLY A 82 5.73 -9.65 -6.21
N GLY A 83 5.61 -8.53 -6.91
CA GLY A 83 4.34 -7.86 -7.21
C GLY A 83 3.80 -6.99 -6.08
N LEU A 84 4.62 -6.66 -5.08
CA LEU A 84 4.31 -5.63 -4.09
C LEU A 84 4.27 -4.26 -4.77
N GLU A 85 3.27 -3.46 -4.45
CA GLU A 85 3.09 -2.13 -5.03
C GLU A 85 4.11 -1.16 -4.44
N LYS A 86 4.87 -0.45 -5.29
CA LYS A 86 5.75 0.62 -4.83
C LYS A 86 4.92 1.76 -4.28
N PRO A 87 5.16 2.23 -3.05
CA PRO A 87 4.43 3.38 -2.53
C PRO A 87 4.91 4.67 -3.22
N ARG A 88 3.98 5.60 -3.45
CA ARG A 88 4.32 6.97 -3.84
C ARG A 88 4.97 7.70 -2.68
N ASP A 89 4.41 7.53 -1.49
CA ASP A 89 4.87 8.12 -0.25
C ASP A 89 4.97 7.02 0.81
N LEU A 90 6.06 7.02 1.55
CA LEU A 90 6.30 6.12 2.68
C LEU A 90 6.76 6.96 3.89
N PHE A 91 6.19 6.66 5.04
CA PHE A 91 6.54 7.27 6.32
C PHE A 91 6.63 6.19 7.39
N VAL A 92 7.75 6.08 8.08
CA VAL A 92 7.98 5.10 9.13
C VAL A 92 8.22 5.83 10.46
N ALA A 93 7.53 5.41 11.52
CA ALA A 93 7.66 6.00 12.86
C ALA A 93 7.54 4.93 13.96
N ALA A 94 7.93 5.27 15.16
CA ALA A 94 7.64 4.46 16.34
C ALA A 94 6.17 4.63 16.78
N ILE A 95 5.59 3.54 17.29
CA ILE A 95 4.42 3.56 18.18
C ILE A 95 4.94 3.40 19.60
N GLY A 96 4.57 4.31 20.47
CA GLY A 96 5.07 4.37 21.84
C GLY A 96 5.49 5.81 22.21
N GLY A 97 5.77 6.10 23.47
CA GLY A 97 6.20 7.41 23.96
C GLY A 97 5.38 7.97 25.09
N LYS A 98 5.78 9.14 25.59
CA LYS A 98 5.22 9.73 26.80
C LYS A 98 4.00 10.63 26.58
N GLY A 99 3.48 10.75 25.35
CA GLY A 99 2.32 11.59 25.04
C GLY A 99 2.31 12.15 23.62
N GLU A 100 1.24 12.89 23.27
CA GLU A 100 1.02 13.48 21.93
C GLU A 100 2.12 14.48 21.52
N ASP A 101 2.76 15.12 22.49
CA ASP A 101 3.79 16.16 22.28
C ASP A 101 5.20 15.59 22.11
N ASP A 102 5.38 14.26 22.28
CA ASP A 102 6.67 13.65 22.05
C ASP A 102 6.99 13.67 20.53
N PRO A 103 8.04 14.38 20.09
CA PRO A 103 8.32 14.58 18.67
C PRO A 103 8.86 13.29 18.04
N LYS A 104 7.99 12.28 17.88
CA LYS A 104 8.35 11.08 17.10
C LYS A 104 8.51 11.47 15.66
N THR A 105 9.73 11.36 15.19
CA THR A 105 10.09 11.67 13.82
C THR A 105 9.55 10.59 12.91
N PHE A 106 8.78 10.99 11.89
CA PHE A 106 8.48 10.12 10.77
C PHE A 106 9.62 10.18 9.77
N HIS A 107 10.21 9.03 9.48
CA HIS A 107 11.22 8.86 8.46
C HIS A 107 10.55 8.68 7.10
N PRO A 108 10.68 9.64 6.18
CA PRO A 108 10.04 9.58 4.88
C PRO A 108 10.79 8.66 3.90
N ILE A 109 10.17 8.37 2.76
CA ILE A 109 10.69 7.46 1.74
C ILE A 109 12.14 7.76 1.31
N HIS A 110 12.53 9.02 1.29
CA HIS A 110 13.89 9.40 0.85
C HIS A 110 14.98 8.99 1.84
N ASP A 111 14.65 8.76 3.12
CA ASP A 111 15.61 8.24 4.11
C ASP A 111 16.04 6.79 3.81
N PHE A 112 15.28 6.11 2.94
CA PHE A 112 15.54 4.74 2.50
C PHE A 112 16.21 4.67 1.12
N ASN A 113 16.38 5.80 0.43
CA ASN A 113 16.93 5.82 -0.91
C ASN A 113 18.36 5.27 -0.95
N GLY A 114 18.59 4.33 -1.87
CA GLY A 114 19.91 3.72 -2.07
C GLY A 114 20.33 2.71 -1.02
N LYS A 115 19.54 2.52 0.06
CA LYS A 115 19.84 1.54 1.10
C LYS A 115 19.56 0.12 0.63
N ASP A 116 20.44 -0.79 0.99
CA ASP A 116 20.20 -2.23 0.92
C ASP A 116 19.39 -2.72 2.14
N LEU A 117 19.09 -4.03 2.15
CA LEU A 117 18.29 -4.63 3.21
C LEU A 117 18.95 -4.46 4.60
N ALA A 118 20.25 -4.71 4.69
CA ALA A 118 20.97 -4.64 5.97
C ALA A 118 21.03 -3.20 6.49
N GLN A 119 21.20 -2.24 5.60
CA GLN A 119 21.19 -0.81 5.93
C GLN A 119 19.81 -0.34 6.38
N ILE A 120 18.72 -0.85 5.78
CA ILE A 120 17.36 -0.55 6.23
C ILE A 120 17.15 -1.12 7.63
N GLU A 121 17.51 -2.39 7.89
CA GLU A 121 17.38 -2.99 9.21
C GLU A 121 18.19 -2.24 10.27
N ALA A 122 19.43 -1.89 9.98
CA ALA A 122 20.27 -1.10 10.87
C ALA A 122 19.67 0.27 11.18
N SER A 123 19.13 0.96 10.17
CA SER A 123 18.45 2.24 10.36
C SER A 123 17.20 2.14 11.24
N LEU A 124 16.38 1.09 11.05
CA LEU A 124 15.20 0.87 11.89
C LEU A 124 15.58 0.67 13.36
N ARG A 125 16.65 -0.09 13.63
CA ARG A 125 17.17 -0.31 15.00
C ARG A 125 17.73 0.95 15.63
N GLU A 126 18.41 1.78 14.85
CA GLU A 126 18.97 3.06 15.30
C GLU A 126 17.88 4.07 15.63
N TRP A 127 16.88 4.21 14.74
CA TRP A 127 15.83 5.20 14.89
C TRP A 127 14.78 4.84 15.93
N PHE A 128 14.53 3.55 16.12
CA PHE A 128 13.41 3.05 16.94
C PHE A 128 13.88 2.07 18.02
N PRO A 129 14.79 2.47 18.93
CA PRO A 129 15.22 1.58 20.00
C PRO A 129 14.08 1.30 20.98
N THR A 130 14.04 0.08 21.53
CA THR A 130 13.06 -0.34 22.54
C THR A 130 13.33 0.34 23.89
N LYS A 131 12.96 1.58 24.05
CA LYS A 131 13.16 2.37 25.27
C LYS A 131 11.87 2.82 25.93
N ASP A 132 10.78 2.81 25.18
CA ASP A 132 9.48 3.29 25.65
C ASP A 132 8.72 2.19 26.40
N THR A 133 7.94 2.61 27.37
CA THR A 133 7.14 1.71 28.21
C THR A 133 5.69 1.61 27.76
N TYR A 134 5.22 2.54 26.94
CA TYR A 134 3.81 2.67 26.57
C TYR A 134 3.60 2.60 25.05
N SER A 135 2.51 1.92 24.64
CA SER A 135 2.02 1.92 23.26
C SER A 135 0.88 2.93 23.12
N ASP A 136 1.13 4.07 22.47
CA ASP A 136 0.12 5.10 22.21
C ASP A 136 -0.29 5.07 20.74
N PHE A 137 -1.33 4.26 20.45
CA PHE A 137 -1.89 4.15 19.11
C PHE A 137 -2.60 5.44 18.68
N ASN A 138 -3.26 6.14 19.60
CA ASN A 138 -4.01 7.34 19.25
C ASN A 138 -3.07 8.46 18.81
N ALA A 139 -1.99 8.70 19.53
CA ALA A 139 -0.98 9.67 19.12
C ALA A 139 -0.39 9.32 17.74
N PHE A 140 -0.15 8.03 17.46
CA PHE A 140 0.31 7.58 16.16
C PHE A 140 -0.72 7.89 15.05
N PHE A 141 -2.01 7.56 15.21
CA PHE A 141 -3.05 7.82 14.20
C PHE A 141 -3.30 9.31 14.00
N HIS A 142 -3.28 10.12 15.03
CA HIS A 142 -3.34 11.58 14.90
C HIS A 142 -2.16 12.13 14.08
N LYS A 143 -0.96 11.61 14.30
CA LYS A 143 0.22 12.01 13.53
C LYS A 143 0.13 11.60 12.06
N VAL A 144 -0.33 10.37 11.78
CA VAL A 144 -0.62 9.89 10.41
C VAL A 144 -1.59 10.85 9.72
N ALA A 145 -2.68 11.20 10.39
CA ALA A 145 -3.68 12.11 9.85
C ALA A 145 -3.12 13.50 9.55
N ARG A 146 -2.29 14.04 10.45
CA ARG A 146 -1.62 15.31 10.26
C ARG A 146 -0.72 15.31 9.03
N ILE A 147 0.18 14.33 8.91
CA ILE A 147 1.11 14.22 7.78
C ILE A 147 0.35 14.01 6.46
N ALA A 148 -0.70 13.18 6.46
CA ALA A 148 -1.52 12.97 5.28
C ALA A 148 -2.16 14.29 4.78
N LYS A 149 -2.60 15.15 5.69
CA LYS A 149 -3.15 16.48 5.36
C LYS A 149 -2.04 17.43 4.88
N GLU A 150 -0.94 17.53 5.61
CA GLU A 150 0.21 18.41 5.27
C GLU A 150 0.83 18.07 3.91
N ARG A 151 0.88 16.78 3.56
CA ARG A 151 1.42 16.28 2.29
C ARG A 151 0.39 16.14 1.18
N ASN A 152 -0.86 16.57 1.42
CA ASN A 152 -1.96 16.51 0.45
C ASN A 152 -2.22 15.09 -0.10
N LEU A 153 -2.28 14.10 0.80
CA LEU A 153 -2.47 12.68 0.47
C LEU A 153 -3.94 12.23 0.55
N LEU A 154 -4.88 13.15 0.74
CA LEU A 154 -6.28 12.86 1.08
C LEU A 154 -7.05 12.06 0.02
N LEU A 155 -6.59 12.02 -1.22
CA LEU A 155 -7.24 11.25 -2.29
C LEU A 155 -6.47 9.96 -2.65
N ALA A 156 -5.30 9.75 -2.07
CA ALA A 156 -4.52 8.55 -2.30
C ALA A 156 -5.11 7.37 -1.52
N PRO A 157 -5.03 6.14 -2.02
CA PRO A 157 -5.18 4.95 -1.18
C PRO A 157 -4.15 5.00 -0.06
N ILE A 158 -4.61 4.82 1.19
CA ILE A 158 -3.73 4.88 2.37
C ILE A 158 -3.65 3.49 2.99
N THR A 159 -2.44 3.01 3.20
CA THR A 159 -2.16 1.83 4.03
C THR A 159 -1.45 2.28 5.30
N VAL A 160 -2.03 1.96 6.44
CA VAL A 160 -1.40 2.09 7.76
C VAL A 160 -0.98 0.69 8.19
N PHE A 161 0.33 0.46 8.27
CA PHE A 161 0.91 -0.82 8.63
C PHE A 161 1.48 -0.74 10.04
N VAL A 162 0.90 -1.49 10.96
CA VAL A 162 1.25 -1.50 12.39
C VAL A 162 1.93 -2.82 12.74
N VAL A 163 3.14 -2.73 13.24
CA VAL A 163 3.95 -3.85 13.72
C VAL A 163 4.00 -3.78 15.24
N SER A 164 3.12 -4.55 15.90
CA SER A 164 2.87 -4.45 17.35
C SER A 164 2.12 -5.69 17.83
N ASP A 165 2.24 -6.03 19.12
CA ASP A 165 1.34 -7.00 19.76
C ASP A 165 -0.12 -6.51 19.84
N GLY A 166 -0.33 -5.21 19.56
CA GLY A 166 -1.64 -4.58 19.49
C GLY A 166 -2.30 -4.33 20.84
N VAL A 167 -1.56 -4.42 21.93
CA VAL A 167 -2.08 -4.15 23.29
C VAL A 167 -1.95 -2.65 23.59
N PRO A 168 -3.07 -1.92 23.75
CA PRO A 168 -3.01 -0.50 24.10
C PRO A 168 -2.62 -0.32 25.55
N ASP A 169 -1.75 0.63 25.80
CA ASP A 169 -1.40 1.07 27.14
C ASP A 169 -2.20 2.32 27.50
N VAL A 170 -3.03 2.19 28.55
CA VAL A 170 -3.78 3.32 29.11
C VAL A 170 -3.35 3.51 30.55
N PRO A 171 -2.83 4.71 30.95
CA PRO A 171 -2.40 4.96 32.31
C PRO A 171 -3.50 4.63 33.35
N GLY A 172 -3.15 3.82 34.36
CA GLY A 172 -4.06 3.46 35.44
C GLY A 172 -5.09 2.34 35.12
N ALA A 173 -5.06 1.81 33.90
CA ALA A 173 -5.93 0.69 33.53
C ALA A 173 -5.18 -0.65 33.58
N THR A 174 -5.93 -1.75 33.72
CA THR A 174 -5.36 -3.10 33.67
C THR A 174 -5.07 -3.49 32.23
N PRO A 175 -3.81 -3.74 31.84
CA PRO A 175 -3.46 -4.10 30.47
C PRO A 175 -4.24 -5.32 29.96
N GLY A 176 -4.57 -5.33 28.68
CA GLY A 176 -5.20 -6.48 27.99
C GLY A 176 -6.67 -6.73 28.32
N THR A 177 -7.35 -5.79 28.98
CA THR A 177 -8.82 -5.85 29.13
C THR A 177 -9.48 -5.35 27.84
N ARG A 178 -10.62 -5.94 27.44
CA ARG A 178 -11.33 -5.59 26.20
C ARG A 178 -11.80 -4.13 26.16
N GLU A 179 -12.06 -3.56 27.34
CA GLU A 179 -12.55 -2.20 27.51
C GLU A 179 -11.53 -1.17 26.98
N LEU A 180 -10.23 -1.47 27.07
CA LEU A 180 -9.17 -0.59 26.60
C LEU A 180 -9.21 -0.38 25.09
N TYR A 181 -9.65 -1.38 24.33
CA TYR A 181 -9.70 -1.30 22.87
C TYR A 181 -10.76 -0.31 22.38
N ARG A 182 -11.78 0.00 23.19
CA ARG A 182 -12.76 1.05 22.88
C ARG A 182 -12.20 2.47 22.95
N HIS A 183 -11.04 2.64 23.60
CA HIS A 183 -10.34 3.92 23.65
C HIS A 183 -9.40 4.15 22.45
N ILE A 184 -9.20 3.13 21.60
CA ILE A 184 -8.46 3.32 20.35
C ILE A 184 -9.37 4.06 19.38
N ASP A 185 -8.92 5.24 18.96
CA ASP A 185 -9.66 6.12 18.07
C ASP A 185 -9.05 6.12 16.67
N LEU A 186 -9.76 5.55 15.70
CA LEU A 186 -9.40 5.56 14.28
C LEU A 186 -10.03 6.71 13.51
N SER A 187 -10.88 7.53 14.13
CA SER A 187 -11.57 8.64 13.47
C SER A 187 -10.62 9.62 12.75
N PRO A 188 -9.40 9.91 13.27
CA PRO A 188 -8.48 10.79 12.55
C PRO A 188 -8.09 10.28 11.16
N ILE A 189 -8.04 8.96 10.96
CA ILE A 189 -7.64 8.35 9.69
C ILE A 189 -8.81 7.93 8.81
N GLU A 190 -10.02 7.75 9.34
CA GLU A 190 -11.20 7.27 8.60
C GLU A 190 -11.60 8.14 7.42
N TYR A 191 -11.40 9.44 7.53
CA TYR A 191 -11.84 10.43 6.54
C TYR A 191 -10.71 10.94 5.63
N LEU A 192 -9.51 10.38 5.75
CA LEU A 192 -8.37 10.80 4.93
C LEU A 192 -8.53 10.37 3.47
N SER A 193 -9.15 9.22 3.24
CA SER A 193 -9.35 8.66 1.90
C SER A 193 -10.57 7.75 1.88
N LYS A 194 -11.10 7.48 0.68
CA LYS A 194 -12.12 6.43 0.47
C LYS A 194 -11.58 5.03 0.73
N ASN A 195 -10.26 4.86 0.67
CA ASN A 195 -9.58 3.58 0.78
C ASN A 195 -8.47 3.67 1.83
N VAL A 196 -8.85 3.54 3.11
CA VAL A 196 -7.89 3.38 4.22
C VAL A 196 -7.88 1.93 4.65
N THR A 197 -6.70 1.32 4.68
CA THR A 197 -6.49 -0.04 5.19
C THR A 197 -5.53 0.03 6.36
N LEU A 198 -5.94 -0.50 7.50
CA LEU A 198 -5.10 -0.70 8.67
C LEU A 198 -4.73 -2.17 8.77
N ARG A 199 -3.44 -2.46 8.80
CA ARG A 199 -2.90 -3.81 8.96
C ARG A 199 -2.14 -3.87 10.29
N LEU A 200 -2.61 -4.70 11.21
CA LEU A 200 -1.96 -4.98 12.48
C LEU A 200 -1.30 -6.36 12.40
N THR A 201 -0.01 -6.43 12.61
CA THR A 201 0.77 -7.69 12.61
C THR A 201 1.35 -7.98 13.97
N TYR A 202 1.63 -9.24 14.27
CA TYR A 202 2.10 -9.76 15.56
C TYR A 202 1.08 -9.76 16.70
N ALA A 203 -0.20 -9.49 16.45
CA ALA A 203 -1.23 -9.58 17.47
C ALA A 203 -1.48 -11.05 17.87
N SER A 204 -1.80 -11.31 19.15
CA SER A 204 -2.34 -12.62 19.53
C SER A 204 -3.76 -12.79 18.96
N PRO A 205 -4.28 -14.04 18.79
CA PRO A 205 -5.65 -14.26 18.33
C PRO A 205 -6.70 -13.48 19.12
N LYS A 206 -6.55 -13.43 20.44
CA LYS A 206 -7.42 -12.69 21.35
C LYS A 206 -7.36 -11.18 21.12
N VAL A 207 -6.16 -10.64 20.95
CA VAL A 207 -5.96 -9.21 20.66
C VAL A 207 -6.55 -8.87 19.30
N GLY A 208 -6.30 -9.68 18.28
CA GLY A 208 -6.90 -9.50 16.95
C GLY A 208 -8.43 -9.52 16.98
N GLU A 209 -9.04 -10.39 17.81
CA GLU A 209 -10.48 -10.39 18.05
C GLU A 209 -10.94 -9.08 18.71
N TYR A 210 -10.21 -8.58 19.70
CA TYR A 210 -10.55 -7.33 20.37
C TYR A 210 -10.48 -6.12 19.44
N TRP A 211 -9.45 -6.05 18.58
CA TRP A 211 -9.38 -5.01 17.57
C TRP A 211 -10.59 -5.05 16.63
N ARG A 212 -10.99 -6.21 16.15
CA ARG A 212 -12.15 -6.35 15.24
C ARG A 212 -13.48 -6.03 15.87
N ASN A 213 -13.64 -6.31 17.19
CA ASN A 213 -14.95 -6.23 17.84
C ASN A 213 -15.15 -4.97 18.70
N PHE A 214 -14.07 -4.35 19.16
CA PHE A 214 -14.16 -3.23 20.12
C PHE A 214 -13.55 -1.93 19.64
N VAL A 215 -12.67 -1.95 18.63
CA VAL A 215 -12.18 -0.73 17.97
C VAL A 215 -13.19 -0.31 16.91
N ALA A 216 -13.70 0.92 17.00
CA ALA A 216 -14.56 1.47 15.94
C ALA A 216 -13.75 1.68 14.66
N HIS A 217 -14.23 1.14 13.52
CA HIS A 217 -13.53 1.19 12.24
C HIS A 217 -14.47 1.21 11.04
N ASP A 218 -15.51 2.03 11.08
CA ASP A 218 -16.61 2.06 10.10
C ASP A 218 -16.13 2.28 8.66
N ARG A 219 -15.08 3.08 8.47
CA ARG A 219 -14.50 3.42 7.16
C ARG A 219 -13.09 2.89 6.95
N VAL A 220 -12.48 2.28 7.96
CA VAL A 220 -11.15 1.66 7.89
C VAL A 220 -11.29 0.17 7.66
N ARG A 221 -10.61 -0.35 6.65
CA ARG A 221 -10.50 -1.80 6.45
C ARG A 221 -9.44 -2.34 7.40
N LEU A 222 -9.89 -2.93 8.48
CA LEU A 222 -9.00 -3.52 9.48
C LEU A 222 -8.63 -4.95 9.09
N TRP A 223 -7.34 -5.24 9.08
CA TRP A 223 -6.77 -6.57 8.89
C TRP A 223 -5.80 -6.88 10.02
N THR A 224 -5.91 -8.06 10.62
CA THR A 224 -5.02 -8.51 11.69
C THR A 224 -4.30 -9.79 11.27
N VAL A 225 -3.00 -9.84 11.49
CA VAL A 225 -2.14 -11.02 11.25
C VAL A 225 -1.58 -11.49 12.59
N GLU A 226 -1.82 -12.76 12.89
CA GLU A 226 -1.43 -13.33 14.18
C GLU A 226 0.09 -13.49 14.30
N ALA A 227 0.60 -13.35 15.52
CA ALA A 227 2.02 -13.50 15.83
C ALA A 227 2.57 -14.88 15.39
N GLU A 228 1.77 -15.94 15.52
CA GLU A 228 2.18 -17.29 15.08
C GLU A 228 2.32 -17.37 13.56
N VAL A 229 1.46 -16.68 12.80
CA VAL A 229 1.61 -16.57 11.34
C VAL A 229 2.89 -15.79 11.02
N MET A 230 3.11 -14.67 11.72
CA MET A 230 4.30 -13.83 11.50
C MET A 230 5.61 -14.60 11.74
N LYS A 231 5.71 -15.49 12.70
CA LYS A 231 6.91 -16.34 12.92
C LYS A 231 7.25 -17.22 11.73
N GLY A 232 6.32 -17.48 10.84
CA GLY A 232 6.51 -18.32 9.65
C GLY A 232 7.30 -17.66 8.50
N TRP A 233 7.53 -16.34 8.53
CA TRP A 233 8.14 -15.63 7.41
C TRP A 233 9.59 -16.05 7.13
N ARG A 234 10.39 -16.30 8.18
CA ARG A 234 11.78 -16.72 8.03
C ARG A 234 11.92 -18.06 7.31
N GLY A 235 10.96 -18.97 7.51
CA GLY A 235 10.92 -20.26 6.83
C GLY A 235 10.67 -20.16 5.33
N GLN A 236 10.31 -18.97 4.83
CA GLN A 236 10.12 -18.72 3.40
C GLN A 236 11.39 -18.27 2.69
N LEU A 237 12.46 -17.94 3.44
CA LEU A 237 13.73 -17.53 2.87
C LEU A 237 14.49 -18.76 2.33
N GLU A 238 14.96 -18.65 1.10
CA GLU A 238 15.78 -19.66 0.44
C GLU A 238 17.26 -19.24 0.50
N GLY A 239 18.08 -20.03 1.18
CA GLY A 239 19.50 -19.72 1.34
C GLY A 239 20.24 -19.62 0.00
N GLY A 240 21.10 -18.61 -0.14
CA GLY A 240 21.88 -18.38 -1.36
C GLY A 240 21.09 -17.84 -2.55
N VAL A 241 19.81 -17.58 -2.40
CA VAL A 241 18.96 -16.98 -3.44
C VAL A 241 18.89 -15.46 -3.23
N ASP A 242 19.11 -14.71 -4.31
CA ASP A 242 18.96 -13.26 -4.31
C ASP A 242 17.55 -12.84 -3.86
N LEU A 243 17.46 -11.77 -3.09
CA LEU A 243 16.20 -11.31 -2.49
C LEU A 243 15.10 -11.03 -3.52
N ALA A 244 15.47 -10.51 -4.69
CA ALA A 244 14.50 -10.28 -5.77
C ALA A 244 13.88 -11.58 -6.31
N ARG A 245 14.55 -12.71 -6.15
CA ARG A 245 14.13 -14.03 -6.62
C ARG A 245 13.52 -14.91 -5.53
N GLN A 246 13.32 -14.41 -4.32
CA GLN A 246 12.70 -15.11 -3.19
C GLN A 246 11.19 -15.33 -3.40
N ALA A 247 10.82 -16.17 -4.35
CA ALA A 247 9.42 -16.34 -4.77
C ALA A 247 8.50 -16.80 -3.63
N LYS A 248 8.99 -17.68 -2.74
CA LYS A 248 8.23 -18.17 -1.59
C LYS A 248 7.95 -17.05 -0.59
N LEU A 249 8.99 -16.25 -0.26
CA LEU A 249 8.85 -15.12 0.66
C LEU A 249 7.81 -14.11 0.13
N TRP A 250 7.95 -13.67 -1.11
CA TRP A 250 7.05 -12.65 -1.67
C TRP A 250 5.63 -13.16 -1.85
N LYS A 251 5.47 -14.45 -2.18
CA LYS A 251 4.15 -15.07 -2.19
C LYS A 251 3.53 -15.07 -0.79
N TRP A 252 4.30 -15.49 0.22
CA TRP A 252 3.86 -15.53 1.61
C TRP A 252 3.46 -14.12 2.11
N VAL A 253 4.26 -13.10 1.82
CA VAL A 253 3.97 -11.70 2.18
C VAL A 253 2.63 -11.27 1.58
N ARG A 254 2.39 -11.52 0.30
CA ARG A 254 1.11 -11.17 -0.36
C ARG A 254 -0.08 -11.91 0.21
N ASP A 255 0.10 -13.18 0.54
CA ASP A 255 -1.01 -14.03 0.97
C ASP A 255 -1.40 -13.79 2.44
N ASN A 256 -0.45 -13.40 3.29
CA ASN A 256 -0.66 -13.29 4.73
C ASN A 256 -0.64 -11.84 5.24
N VAL A 257 0.16 -10.97 4.65
CA VAL A 257 0.41 -9.62 5.16
C VAL A 257 -0.14 -8.55 4.24
N ASP A 258 0.21 -8.57 2.95
CA ASP A 258 -0.18 -7.54 1.98
C ASP A 258 -1.40 -7.94 1.14
N PHE A 259 -2.22 -8.79 1.69
CA PHE A 259 -3.45 -9.26 1.06
C PHE A 259 -4.37 -8.08 0.68
N ARG A 260 -4.86 -8.08 -0.58
CA ARG A 260 -5.84 -7.10 -1.03
C ARG A 260 -7.21 -7.44 -0.46
N VAL A 261 -7.62 -6.72 0.57
CA VAL A 261 -8.97 -6.80 1.10
C VAL A 261 -9.95 -6.24 0.06
N ARG A 262 -10.69 -7.12 -0.63
CA ARG A 262 -11.79 -6.67 -1.48
C ARG A 262 -12.87 -6.08 -0.58
N SER A 263 -13.32 -4.85 -0.89
CA SER A 263 -14.55 -4.35 -0.29
C SER A 263 -15.68 -5.31 -0.64
N LYS A 264 -16.49 -5.72 0.33
CA LYS A 264 -17.79 -6.27 0.00
C LYS A 264 -18.50 -5.23 -0.86
N ALA A 265 -18.86 -5.60 -2.09
CA ALA A 265 -19.78 -4.78 -2.86
C ALA A 265 -21.06 -4.67 -2.02
N LEU A 266 -21.44 -3.43 -1.70
CA LEU A 266 -22.74 -3.12 -1.13
C LEU A 266 -23.79 -3.36 -2.19
#